data_9a6bf822522ccde4a096f54cbb8c7b5d
#
_entry.id   9a6bf822522ccde4a096f54cbb8c7b5d
#
_cell.length_a   1.000
_cell.length_b   1.000
_cell.length_c   1.000
_cell.angle_alpha   90.00
_cell.angle_beta   90.00
_cell.angle_gamma   90.00
#
_symmetry.space_group_name_H-M   'P 1'
#
loop_
_entity.id
_entity.type
_entity.pdbx_description
1 polymer ?
#
loop_
_entity_poly.entity_id
_entity_poly.type
_entity_poly.pdbx_seq_one_letter_code
_entity_poly.pdbx_strand_id
1 'polypeptide(L)'
;VTTKLKDLPLNGMLLCAIATLLAGCQATGGSNDSMMPGGGQAGTTPRGTSAELAQRAQQTPTGDRLETARLRTELAFNYFQRGQMAVALEEIKAALAADPVYGTAFNVLGLINMDLGENAKADEAFRKALTILPNDSDALNNYGWFLCQTKRERESIDRFMQALKNPLYASPDKPYLNAGICSQRLGNEPAAEDFFRKAVSLDPLNASANLRLGDIYFRRNDFERARAHVDRVNKNYDPSAESLWLALRIERKAGDRVAESSFAAQLRRRYANSEEFLLLQQGKFE
;
A
#
# COMPACT_ATOMS: atom_id res chain seq x y z
N VAL A 1 7.77 -33.06 4.95
CA VAL A 1 7.88 -32.07 6.03
C VAL A 1 7.64 -30.73 5.38
N THR A 2 6.41 -30.25 5.46
CA THR A 2 5.96 -28.98 4.91
C THR A 2 6.41 -27.85 5.82
N THR A 3 7.44 -27.15 5.41
CA THR A 3 7.85 -25.90 6.06
C THR A 3 6.87 -24.79 5.65
N LYS A 4 6.06 -24.34 6.58
CA LYS A 4 5.18 -23.17 6.43
C LYS A 4 6.05 -21.95 6.13
N LEU A 5 5.86 -21.31 4.98
CA LEU A 5 6.25 -19.92 4.80
C LEU A 5 5.50 -19.10 5.86
N LYS A 6 6.21 -18.63 6.85
CA LYS A 6 5.68 -17.72 7.86
C LYS A 6 5.42 -16.38 7.21
N ASP A 7 4.26 -15.83 7.52
CA ASP A 7 3.85 -14.49 7.16
C ASP A 7 4.90 -13.48 7.60
N LEU A 8 5.68 -12.94 6.64
CA LEU A 8 6.51 -11.76 6.89
C LEU A 8 5.62 -10.52 6.75
N PRO A 9 5.68 -9.60 7.69
CA PRO A 9 5.02 -8.30 7.53
C PRO A 9 5.72 -7.54 6.39
N LEU A 10 4.92 -7.13 5.40
CA LEU A 10 5.36 -6.23 4.34
C LEU A 10 5.56 -4.81 4.91
N ASN A 11 6.63 -4.61 5.69
CA ASN A 11 7.18 -3.29 5.99
C ASN A 11 8.44 -3.09 5.15
N GLY A 12 8.27 -3.02 3.84
CA GLY A 12 9.29 -2.60 2.89
C GLY A 12 9.12 -1.12 2.58
N MET A 13 9.72 -0.25 3.42
CA MET A 13 9.86 1.18 3.17
C MET A 13 10.60 1.43 1.86
N LEU A 14 9.92 2.05 0.92
CA LEU A 14 10.54 2.74 -0.20
C LEU A 14 10.95 4.14 0.29
N LEU A 15 12.17 4.29 0.80
CA LEU A 15 12.80 5.59 1.08
C LEU A 15 13.31 6.18 -0.24
N CYS A 16 12.53 7.06 -0.88
CA CYS A 16 13.04 8.00 -1.85
C CYS A 16 13.68 9.19 -1.13
N ALA A 17 15.00 9.26 -1.13
CA ALA A 17 15.74 10.44 -0.69
C ALA A 17 15.57 11.56 -1.73
N ILE A 18 14.84 12.62 -1.38
CA ILE A 18 14.84 13.88 -2.12
C ILE A 18 15.79 14.83 -1.41
N ALA A 19 16.89 15.15 -2.10
CA ALA A 19 17.84 16.17 -1.68
C ALA A 19 17.20 17.56 -1.78
N THR A 20 17.13 18.26 -0.67
CA THR A 20 16.71 19.67 -0.59
C THR A 20 17.87 20.58 -0.95
N LEU A 21 17.72 21.32 -2.05
CA LEU A 21 18.53 22.51 -2.34
C LEU A 21 17.88 23.71 -1.66
N LEU A 22 18.55 24.23 -0.65
CA LEU A 22 18.27 25.53 -0.03
C LEU A 22 18.87 26.64 -0.91
N ALA A 23 18.02 27.47 -1.49
CA ALA A 23 18.42 28.77 -2.00
C ALA A 23 17.74 29.85 -1.15
N GLY A 24 18.55 30.58 -0.41
CA GLY A 24 18.11 31.72 0.37
C GLY A 24 17.87 32.95 -0.51
N CYS A 25 16.80 33.68 -0.22
CA CYS A 25 16.69 35.09 -0.60
C CYS A 25 16.41 35.93 0.63
N GLN A 26 17.36 36.79 0.93
CA GLN A 26 17.21 37.90 1.88
C GLN A 26 16.37 38.99 1.20
N ALA A 27 15.40 39.51 1.89
CA ALA A 27 14.72 40.76 1.52
C ALA A 27 14.99 41.80 2.58
N THR A 28 15.57 42.88 2.13
CA THR A 28 15.93 44.11 2.84
C THR A 28 14.71 44.93 3.26
N GLY A 29 14.84 45.60 4.38
CA GLY A 29 13.82 46.43 5.00
C GLY A 29 13.56 47.72 4.27
N GLY A 30 12.42 48.30 4.59
CA GLY A 30 11.99 49.66 4.26
C GLY A 30 10.92 50.09 5.22
N SER A 31 11.33 50.89 6.21
CA SER A 31 10.49 51.63 7.11
C SER A 31 9.79 52.79 6.41
N ASN A 32 8.54 53.04 6.73
CA ASN A 32 8.01 54.40 6.74
C ASN A 32 6.84 54.52 7.73
N ASP A 33 7.07 55.40 8.72
CA ASP A 33 6.09 55.95 9.63
C ASP A 33 5.04 56.78 8.91
N SER A 34 3.81 56.75 9.38
CA SER A 34 2.94 57.93 9.47
C SER A 34 1.69 57.69 10.31
N MET A 35 1.70 58.21 11.50
CA MET A 35 0.63 58.91 12.29
C MET A 35 -0.83 58.42 12.22
N MET A 36 -1.32 58.12 13.40
CA MET A 36 -2.70 58.13 13.89
C MET A 36 -3.39 59.51 13.72
N PRO A 37 -4.74 59.62 13.75
CA PRO A 37 -5.42 59.47 15.03
C PRO A 37 -6.86 58.93 15.01
N GLY A 38 -7.25 58.36 16.14
CA GLY A 38 -8.55 58.63 16.72
C GLY A 38 -9.67 57.62 16.62
N GLY A 39 -10.13 57.20 17.76
CA GLY A 39 -11.55 56.92 17.98
C GLY A 39 -11.92 55.46 18.21
N GLY A 40 -12.02 55.12 19.47
CA GLY A 40 -12.42 53.84 20.02
C GLY A 40 -13.77 53.31 19.55
N GLN A 41 -13.84 52.02 19.65
CA GLN A 41 -14.96 51.30 20.28
C GLN A 41 -14.53 49.87 20.46
N ALA A 42 -14.44 49.40 21.69
CA ALA A 42 -14.28 48.01 22.04
C ALA A 42 -15.52 47.27 21.55
N GLY A 43 -15.40 46.65 20.38
CA GLY A 43 -16.39 45.71 19.87
C GLY A 43 -16.32 44.44 20.70
N THR A 44 -17.23 44.26 21.63
CA THR A 44 -17.51 42.99 22.29
C THR A 44 -17.92 42.00 21.22
N THR A 45 -17.02 41.04 20.90
CA THR A 45 -17.41 39.85 20.09
C THR A 45 -18.54 39.16 20.85
N PRO A 46 -19.72 38.97 20.24
CA PRO A 46 -20.79 38.20 20.84
C PRO A 46 -20.30 36.76 21.03
N ARG A 47 -20.15 36.32 22.27
CA ARG A 47 -20.07 34.90 22.61
C ARG A 47 -21.41 34.30 22.22
N GLY A 48 -21.50 33.70 21.02
CA GLY A 48 -22.66 32.92 20.63
C GLY A 48 -22.89 31.82 21.64
N THR A 49 -24.15 31.59 21.99
CA THR A 49 -24.54 30.48 22.84
C THR A 49 -24.18 29.13 22.15
N SER A 50 -24.01 28.07 22.92
CA SER A 50 -23.72 26.73 22.38
C SER A 50 -24.72 26.30 21.32
N ALA A 51 -25.99 26.78 21.40
CA ALA A 51 -27.03 26.54 20.41
C ALA A 51 -26.78 27.31 19.08
N GLU A 52 -26.30 28.55 19.13
CA GLU A 52 -25.95 29.31 17.91
C GLU A 52 -24.70 28.80 17.24
N LEU A 53 -23.73 28.29 18.01
CA LEU A 53 -22.56 27.58 17.45
C LEU A 53 -22.96 26.25 16.80
N ALA A 54 -23.89 25.52 17.40
CA ALA A 54 -24.45 24.29 16.83
C ALA A 54 -25.28 24.58 15.56
N GLN A 55 -26.07 25.68 15.54
CA GLN A 55 -26.79 26.08 14.32
C GLN A 55 -25.85 26.57 13.20
N ARG A 56 -24.77 27.30 13.52
CA ARG A 56 -23.75 27.65 12.52
C ARG A 56 -23.01 26.45 11.97
N ALA A 57 -22.73 25.44 12.81
CA ALA A 57 -22.13 24.18 12.36
C ALA A 57 -23.07 23.40 11.43
N GLN A 58 -24.41 23.55 11.56
CA GLN A 58 -25.40 22.94 10.66
C GLN A 58 -25.59 23.72 9.36
N GLN A 59 -25.10 24.97 9.28
CA GLN A 59 -25.23 25.83 8.09
C GLN A 59 -23.99 25.82 7.18
N THR A 60 -22.99 24.96 7.45
CA THR A 60 -21.87 24.80 6.54
C THR A 60 -22.41 24.27 5.20
N PRO A 61 -22.13 24.91 4.05
CA PRO A 61 -22.55 24.39 2.74
C PRO A 61 -22.12 22.92 2.58
N THR A 62 -23.00 22.13 1.96
CA THR A 62 -22.75 20.69 1.78
C THR A 62 -21.41 20.42 1.06
N GLY A 63 -21.01 21.33 0.15
CA GLY A 63 -19.71 21.30 -0.52
C GLY A 63 -18.53 21.42 0.44
N ASP A 64 -18.59 22.30 1.44
CA ASP A 64 -17.50 22.49 2.40
C ASP A 64 -17.32 21.27 3.32
N ARG A 65 -18.41 20.56 3.66
CA ARG A 65 -18.38 19.36 4.49
C ARG A 65 -17.73 18.19 3.73
N LEU A 66 -18.14 17.98 2.49
CA LEU A 66 -17.58 16.95 1.63
C LEU A 66 -16.09 17.20 1.37
N GLU A 67 -15.72 18.46 1.07
CA GLU A 67 -14.34 18.84 0.86
C GLU A 67 -13.49 18.66 2.14
N THR A 68 -14.03 19.02 3.31
CA THR A 68 -13.37 18.77 4.58
C THR A 68 -13.17 17.27 4.83
N ALA A 69 -14.20 16.43 4.58
CA ALA A 69 -14.09 14.99 4.73
C ALA A 69 -13.04 14.41 3.78
N ARG A 70 -13.00 14.88 2.52
CA ARG A 70 -12.00 14.48 1.54
C ARG A 70 -10.58 14.80 2.00
N LEU A 71 -10.31 16.05 2.34
CA LEU A 71 -8.97 16.51 2.76
C LEU A 71 -8.49 15.80 4.04
N ARG A 72 -9.38 15.63 5.03
CA ARG A 72 -9.07 14.89 6.26
C ARG A 72 -8.77 13.42 5.98
N THR A 73 -9.50 12.80 5.05
CA THR A 73 -9.25 11.41 4.66
C THR A 73 -7.92 11.24 3.94
N GLU A 74 -7.57 12.15 3.03
CA GLU A 74 -6.27 12.16 2.36
C GLU A 74 -5.12 12.35 3.37
N LEU A 75 -5.30 13.26 4.33
CA LEU A 75 -4.34 13.48 5.40
C LEU A 75 -4.19 12.23 6.28
N ALA A 76 -5.30 11.59 6.66
CA ALA A 76 -5.30 10.33 7.39
C ALA A 76 -4.53 9.24 6.65
N PHE A 77 -4.75 9.08 5.35
CA PHE A 77 -4.05 8.10 4.54
C PHE A 77 -2.54 8.38 4.47
N ASN A 78 -2.13 9.65 4.37
CA ASN A 78 -0.73 10.04 4.41
C ASN A 78 -0.07 9.73 5.77
N TYR A 79 -0.77 9.96 6.89
CA TYR A 79 -0.27 9.57 8.22
C TYR A 79 -0.21 8.06 8.39
N PHE A 80 -1.21 7.32 7.90
CA PHE A 80 -1.22 5.86 7.86
C PHE A 80 0.01 5.31 7.12
N GLN A 81 0.30 5.82 5.92
CA GLN A 81 1.48 5.40 5.15
C GLN A 81 2.81 5.65 5.87
N ARG A 82 2.86 6.63 6.79
CA ARG A 82 4.03 6.92 7.64
C ARG A 82 4.05 6.14 8.95
N GLY A 83 3.10 5.22 9.15
CA GLY A 83 2.97 4.46 10.40
C GLY A 83 2.45 5.26 11.59
N GLN A 84 1.94 6.49 11.37
CA GLN A 84 1.44 7.38 12.42
C GLN A 84 -0.04 7.10 12.72
N MET A 85 -0.33 5.89 13.18
CA MET A 85 -1.69 5.35 13.31
C MET A 85 -2.62 6.19 14.19
N ALA A 86 -2.12 6.71 15.32
CA ALA A 86 -2.92 7.53 16.22
C ALA A 86 -3.43 8.81 15.55
N VAL A 87 -2.53 9.49 14.79
CA VAL A 87 -2.89 10.71 14.07
C VAL A 87 -3.84 10.39 12.92
N ALA A 88 -3.58 9.29 12.19
CA ALA A 88 -4.47 8.83 11.12
C ALA A 88 -5.90 8.58 11.62
N LEU A 89 -6.06 7.96 12.80
CA LEU A 89 -7.37 7.74 13.41
C LEU A 89 -8.08 9.05 13.80
N GLU A 90 -7.36 10.03 14.33
CA GLU A 90 -7.95 11.34 14.65
C GLU A 90 -8.42 12.07 13.40
N GLU A 91 -7.64 12.03 12.32
CA GLU A 91 -8.05 12.63 11.04
C GLU A 91 -9.27 11.90 10.43
N ILE A 92 -9.37 10.58 10.53
CA ILE A 92 -10.57 9.84 10.11
C ILE A 92 -11.79 10.22 10.95
N LYS A 93 -11.65 10.37 12.27
CA LYS A 93 -12.75 10.85 13.12
C LYS A 93 -13.22 12.23 12.68
N ALA A 94 -12.28 13.14 12.38
CA ALA A 94 -12.60 14.47 11.89
C ALA A 94 -13.28 14.43 10.50
N ALA A 95 -12.83 13.55 9.60
CA ALA A 95 -13.46 13.33 8.30
C ALA A 95 -14.91 12.88 8.44
N LEU A 96 -15.16 11.86 9.28
CA LEU A 96 -16.49 11.31 9.51
C LEU A 96 -17.38 12.22 10.37
N ALA A 97 -16.82 13.13 11.13
CA ALA A 97 -17.58 14.20 11.81
C ALA A 97 -18.06 15.26 10.80
N ALA A 98 -17.26 15.55 9.78
CA ALA A 98 -17.65 16.45 8.70
C ALA A 98 -18.71 15.83 7.77
N ASP A 99 -18.47 14.60 7.32
CA ASP A 99 -19.41 13.82 6.49
C ASP A 99 -19.49 12.36 6.98
N PRO A 100 -20.54 12.00 7.75
CA PRO A 100 -20.74 10.65 8.29
C PRO A 100 -20.97 9.55 7.24
N VAL A 101 -21.22 9.91 5.98
CA VAL A 101 -21.43 8.98 4.87
C VAL A 101 -20.33 9.05 3.81
N TYR A 102 -19.16 9.57 4.17
CA TYR A 102 -18.03 9.61 3.26
C TYR A 102 -17.36 8.22 3.14
N GLY A 103 -17.73 7.46 2.12
CA GLY A 103 -17.33 6.05 1.93
C GLY A 103 -15.83 5.83 1.90
N THR A 104 -15.06 6.76 1.28
CA THR A 104 -13.60 6.69 1.21
C THR A 104 -12.94 6.74 2.60
N ALA A 105 -13.52 7.52 3.56
CA ALA A 105 -13.01 7.53 4.94
C ALA A 105 -13.17 6.17 5.61
N PHE A 106 -14.26 5.46 5.37
CA PHE A 106 -14.43 4.09 5.88
C PHE A 106 -13.45 3.10 5.25
N ASN A 107 -13.11 3.26 3.96
CA ASN A 107 -12.08 2.43 3.34
C ASN A 107 -10.71 2.64 4.02
N VAL A 108 -10.31 3.89 4.26
CA VAL A 108 -9.06 4.21 4.98
C VAL A 108 -9.10 3.73 6.43
N LEU A 109 -10.24 3.88 7.12
CA LEU A 109 -10.45 3.33 8.47
C LEU A 109 -10.27 1.81 8.49
N GLY A 110 -10.77 1.12 7.46
CA GLY A 110 -10.57 -0.31 7.28
C GLY A 110 -9.09 -0.69 7.19
N LEU A 111 -8.30 0.04 6.40
CA LEU A 111 -6.85 -0.18 6.28
C LEU A 111 -6.13 0.05 7.61
N ILE A 112 -6.43 1.13 8.31
CA ILE A 112 -5.82 1.45 9.62
C ILE A 112 -6.14 0.34 10.64
N ASN A 113 -7.42 -0.06 10.75
CA ASN A 113 -7.81 -1.13 11.68
C ASN A 113 -7.20 -2.48 11.31
N MET A 114 -7.03 -2.79 10.02
CA MET A 114 -6.36 -4.00 9.54
C MET A 114 -4.89 -4.02 10.00
N ASP A 115 -4.18 -2.92 9.85
CA ASP A 115 -2.76 -2.82 10.26
C ASP A 115 -2.59 -2.87 11.79
N LEU A 116 -3.57 -2.35 12.54
CA LEU A 116 -3.64 -2.47 13.99
C LEU A 116 -4.06 -3.87 14.49
N GLY A 117 -4.40 -4.81 13.59
CA GLY A 117 -4.89 -6.14 13.94
C GLY A 117 -6.33 -6.18 14.46
N GLU A 118 -7.06 -5.06 14.40
CA GLU A 118 -8.45 -4.90 14.83
C GLU A 118 -9.42 -5.45 13.78
N ASN A 119 -9.33 -6.76 13.51
CA ASN A 119 -10.00 -7.40 12.37
C ASN A 119 -11.51 -7.19 12.32
N ALA A 120 -12.20 -7.19 13.47
CA ALA A 120 -13.65 -6.96 13.51
C ALA A 120 -14.02 -5.54 13.06
N LYS A 121 -13.26 -4.53 13.53
CA LYS A 121 -13.45 -3.13 13.15
C LYS A 121 -13.07 -2.89 11.69
N ALA A 122 -12.04 -3.58 11.19
CA ALA A 122 -11.65 -3.50 9.78
C ALA A 122 -12.76 -4.05 8.86
N ASP A 123 -13.30 -5.24 9.17
CA ASP A 123 -14.40 -5.84 8.41
C ASP A 123 -15.64 -4.92 8.37
N GLU A 124 -16.01 -4.35 9.53
CA GLU A 124 -17.13 -3.41 9.63
C GLU A 124 -16.89 -2.17 8.76
N ALA A 125 -15.69 -1.56 8.85
CA ALA A 125 -15.35 -0.37 8.11
C ALA A 125 -15.36 -0.61 6.59
N PHE A 126 -14.75 -1.70 6.11
CA PHE A 126 -14.77 -2.04 4.68
C PHE A 126 -16.18 -2.32 4.17
N ARG A 127 -17.01 -3.04 4.93
CA ARG A 127 -18.42 -3.27 4.56
C ARG A 127 -19.17 -1.96 4.46
N LYS A 128 -18.96 -1.04 5.39
CA LYS A 128 -19.61 0.27 5.39
C LYS A 128 -19.16 1.11 4.20
N ALA A 129 -17.86 1.10 3.86
CA ALA A 129 -17.35 1.72 2.65
C ALA A 129 -18.09 1.21 1.39
N LEU A 130 -18.21 -0.11 1.25
CA LEU A 130 -18.87 -0.74 0.10
C LEU A 130 -20.40 -0.66 0.12
N THR A 131 -21.01 -0.41 1.26
CA THR A 131 -22.45 -0.08 1.34
C THR A 131 -22.71 1.31 0.75
N ILE A 132 -21.80 2.26 0.99
CA ILE A 132 -21.90 3.63 0.49
C ILE A 132 -21.43 3.72 -0.97
N LEU A 133 -20.33 3.06 -1.30
CA LEU A 133 -19.68 3.07 -2.62
C LEU A 133 -19.49 1.62 -3.14
N PRO A 134 -20.57 0.96 -3.64
CA PRO A 134 -20.53 -0.47 -3.96
C PRO A 134 -19.55 -0.88 -5.05
N ASN A 135 -19.20 0.07 -5.94
CA ASN A 135 -18.34 -0.15 -7.09
C ASN A 135 -16.98 0.56 -6.97
N ASP A 136 -16.61 1.03 -5.78
CA ASP A 136 -15.29 1.62 -5.54
C ASP A 136 -14.23 0.53 -5.66
N SER A 137 -13.42 0.59 -6.71
CA SER A 137 -12.42 -0.43 -7.03
C SER A 137 -11.31 -0.52 -5.99
N ASP A 138 -10.91 0.62 -5.38
CA ASP A 138 -9.91 0.61 -4.32
C ASP A 138 -10.45 -0.01 -3.04
N ALA A 139 -11.68 0.32 -2.64
CA ALA A 139 -12.32 -0.29 -1.48
C ALA A 139 -12.54 -1.80 -1.68
N LEU A 140 -12.96 -2.22 -2.88
CA LEU A 140 -13.11 -3.62 -3.24
C LEU A 140 -11.76 -4.37 -3.18
N ASN A 141 -10.70 -3.79 -3.73
CA ASN A 141 -9.35 -4.36 -3.68
C ASN A 141 -8.83 -4.44 -2.23
N ASN A 142 -8.98 -3.39 -1.45
CA ASN A 142 -8.51 -3.35 -0.07
C ASN A 142 -9.26 -4.34 0.82
N TYR A 143 -10.59 -4.40 0.67
CA TYR A 143 -11.40 -5.40 1.39
C TYR A 143 -11.06 -6.83 0.95
N GLY A 144 -10.85 -7.05 -0.35
CA GLY A 144 -10.35 -8.33 -0.87
C GLY A 144 -9.04 -8.73 -0.20
N TRP A 145 -8.08 -7.82 -0.10
CA TRP A 145 -6.81 -8.08 0.59
C TRP A 145 -7.00 -8.44 2.06
N PHE A 146 -7.82 -7.67 2.80
CA PHE A 146 -8.19 -7.97 4.18
C PHE A 146 -8.79 -9.39 4.32
N LEU A 147 -9.73 -9.75 3.45
CA LEU A 147 -10.35 -11.08 3.44
C LEU A 147 -9.30 -12.19 3.25
N CYS A 148 -8.36 -11.99 2.34
CA CYS A 148 -7.25 -12.91 2.10
C CYS A 148 -6.34 -13.07 3.34
N GLN A 149 -6.04 -11.97 4.03
CA GLN A 149 -5.22 -12.01 5.25
C GLN A 149 -5.94 -12.71 6.41
N THR A 150 -7.27 -12.65 6.43
CA THR A 150 -8.10 -13.28 7.46
C THR A 150 -8.61 -14.68 7.08
N LYS A 151 -7.97 -15.34 6.10
CA LYS A 151 -8.26 -16.71 5.64
C LYS A 151 -9.65 -16.89 5.01
N ARG A 152 -10.12 -15.83 4.34
CA ARG A 152 -11.35 -15.81 3.55
C ARG A 152 -11.01 -15.66 2.07
N GLU A 153 -10.09 -16.46 1.57
CA GLU A 153 -9.45 -16.31 0.26
C GLU A 153 -10.46 -16.41 -0.91
N ARG A 154 -11.49 -17.25 -0.80
CA ARG A 154 -12.52 -17.35 -1.86
C ARG A 154 -13.29 -16.06 -2.01
N GLU A 155 -13.77 -15.50 -0.88
CA GLU A 155 -14.48 -14.21 -0.88
C GLU A 155 -13.57 -13.07 -1.36
N SER A 156 -12.28 -13.15 -1.02
CA SER A 156 -11.30 -12.15 -1.45
C SER A 156 -11.16 -12.11 -2.98
N ILE A 157 -11.10 -13.28 -3.64
CA ILE A 157 -11.02 -13.36 -5.10
C ILE A 157 -12.26 -12.73 -5.75
N ASP A 158 -13.45 -12.98 -5.20
CA ASP A 158 -14.68 -12.36 -5.70
C ASP A 158 -14.63 -10.83 -5.64
N ARG A 159 -14.08 -10.26 -4.55
CA ARG A 159 -13.90 -8.80 -4.41
C ARG A 159 -12.90 -8.24 -5.42
N PHE A 160 -11.77 -8.91 -5.65
CA PHE A 160 -10.82 -8.51 -6.68
C PHE A 160 -11.45 -8.53 -8.08
N MET A 161 -12.19 -9.58 -8.40
CA MET A 161 -12.89 -9.66 -9.70
C MET A 161 -13.98 -8.61 -9.83
N GLN A 162 -14.62 -8.21 -8.72
CA GLN A 162 -15.58 -7.11 -8.73
C GLN A 162 -14.88 -5.76 -8.96
N ALA A 163 -13.72 -5.51 -8.35
CA ALA A 163 -12.92 -4.30 -8.58
C ALA A 163 -12.54 -4.13 -10.06
N LEU A 164 -12.23 -5.23 -10.73
CA LEU A 164 -11.84 -5.28 -12.14
C LEU A 164 -12.99 -5.09 -13.12
N LYS A 165 -14.25 -5.06 -12.66
CA LYS A 165 -15.39 -4.73 -13.55
C LYS A 165 -15.43 -3.26 -13.96
N ASN A 166 -14.73 -2.40 -13.24
CA ASN A 166 -14.59 -1.00 -13.61
C ASN A 166 -13.48 -0.83 -14.67
N PRO A 167 -13.79 -0.53 -15.94
CA PRO A 167 -12.79 -0.40 -16.99
C PRO A 167 -11.89 0.84 -16.83
N LEU A 168 -12.29 1.79 -15.96
CA LEU A 168 -11.54 3.00 -15.66
C LEU A 168 -10.71 2.89 -14.39
N TYR A 169 -10.56 1.69 -13.83
CA TYR A 169 -9.74 1.50 -12.66
C TYR A 169 -8.27 1.80 -12.97
N ALA A 170 -7.68 2.74 -12.24
CA ALA A 170 -6.33 3.24 -12.54
C ALA A 170 -5.20 2.21 -12.27
N SER A 171 -5.44 1.21 -11.42
CA SER A 171 -4.43 0.23 -11.02
C SER A 171 -4.95 -1.21 -11.10
N PRO A 172 -5.36 -1.71 -12.28
CA PRO A 172 -5.98 -3.03 -12.43
C PRO A 172 -4.97 -4.19 -12.24
N ASP A 173 -3.67 -3.92 -12.29
CA ASP A 173 -2.61 -4.87 -11.96
C ASP A 173 -2.66 -5.33 -10.50
N LYS A 174 -3.04 -4.44 -9.56
CA LYS A 174 -3.08 -4.74 -8.11
C LYS A 174 -4.09 -5.84 -7.74
N PRO A 175 -5.38 -5.78 -8.14
CA PRO A 175 -6.32 -6.87 -7.88
C PRO A 175 -5.88 -8.20 -8.50
N TYR A 176 -5.26 -8.19 -9.68
CA TYR A 176 -4.73 -9.43 -10.27
C TYR A 176 -3.55 -9.98 -9.45
N LEU A 177 -2.59 -9.13 -9.04
CA LEU A 177 -1.51 -9.55 -8.16
C LEU A 177 -2.05 -10.16 -6.86
N ASN A 178 -2.98 -9.46 -6.20
CA ASN A 178 -3.57 -9.91 -4.94
C ASN A 178 -4.38 -11.21 -5.11
N ALA A 179 -5.15 -11.34 -6.18
CA ALA A 179 -5.87 -12.59 -6.50
C ALA A 179 -4.90 -13.76 -6.73
N GLY A 180 -3.76 -13.51 -7.37
CA GLY A 180 -2.70 -14.49 -7.54
C GLY A 180 -2.13 -14.96 -6.20
N ILE A 181 -1.80 -14.04 -5.30
CA ILE A 181 -1.29 -14.35 -3.95
C ILE A 181 -2.32 -15.18 -3.17
N CYS A 182 -3.59 -14.79 -3.21
CA CYS A 182 -4.65 -15.49 -2.48
C CYS A 182 -4.94 -16.87 -3.08
N SER A 183 -4.83 -17.03 -4.41
CA SER A 183 -4.92 -18.34 -5.08
C SER A 183 -3.77 -19.26 -4.69
N GLN A 184 -2.55 -18.73 -4.52
CA GLN A 184 -1.43 -19.54 -3.98
C GLN A 184 -1.70 -20.02 -2.56
N ARG A 185 -2.29 -19.17 -1.70
CA ARG A 185 -2.66 -19.56 -0.32
C ARG A 185 -3.73 -20.65 -0.29
N LEU A 186 -4.64 -20.65 -1.27
CA LEU A 186 -5.61 -21.73 -1.49
C LEU A 186 -4.99 -23.02 -2.08
N GLY A 187 -3.70 -23.01 -2.45
CA GLY A 187 -3.06 -24.11 -3.15
C GLY A 187 -3.46 -24.24 -4.63
N ASN A 188 -4.16 -23.24 -5.18
CA ASN A 188 -4.56 -23.22 -6.59
C ASN A 188 -3.49 -22.52 -7.45
N GLU A 189 -2.38 -23.21 -7.68
CA GLU A 189 -1.25 -22.69 -8.46
C GLU A 189 -1.61 -22.33 -9.91
N PRO A 190 -2.44 -23.11 -10.65
CA PRO A 190 -2.82 -22.72 -12.01
C PRO A 190 -3.56 -21.38 -12.07
N ALA A 191 -4.49 -21.14 -11.14
CA ALA A 191 -5.18 -19.85 -11.05
C ALA A 191 -4.23 -18.71 -10.64
N ALA A 192 -3.32 -18.99 -9.72
CA ALA A 192 -2.31 -18.02 -9.29
C ALA A 192 -1.42 -17.59 -10.47
N GLU A 193 -0.93 -18.52 -11.25
CA GLU A 193 -0.14 -18.22 -12.46
C GLU A 193 -0.91 -17.34 -13.44
N ASP A 194 -2.16 -17.69 -13.74
CA ASP A 194 -2.99 -16.90 -14.66
C ASP A 194 -3.16 -15.44 -14.16
N PHE A 195 -3.44 -15.27 -12.88
CA PHE A 195 -3.55 -13.94 -12.29
C PHE A 195 -2.25 -13.15 -12.30
N PHE A 196 -1.11 -13.78 -11.98
CA PHE A 196 0.19 -13.08 -12.04
C PHE A 196 0.56 -12.72 -13.50
N ARG A 197 0.25 -13.57 -14.47
CA ARG A 197 0.46 -13.24 -15.88
C ARG A 197 -0.37 -12.05 -16.32
N LYS A 198 -1.63 -11.95 -15.86
CA LYS A 198 -2.48 -10.78 -16.11
C LYS A 198 -1.91 -9.52 -15.45
N ALA A 199 -1.44 -9.61 -14.21
CA ALA A 199 -0.77 -8.49 -13.54
C ALA A 199 0.46 -8.02 -14.33
N VAL A 200 1.33 -8.94 -14.79
CA VAL A 200 2.53 -8.61 -15.59
C VAL A 200 2.15 -8.09 -16.98
N SER A 201 1.03 -8.51 -17.57
CA SER A 201 0.58 -7.96 -18.86
C SER A 201 0.14 -6.50 -18.77
N LEU A 202 -0.35 -6.06 -17.60
CA LEU A 202 -0.78 -4.68 -17.32
C LEU A 202 0.38 -3.83 -16.83
N ASP A 203 1.20 -4.38 -15.96
CA ASP A 203 2.45 -3.76 -15.49
C ASP A 203 3.63 -4.75 -15.67
N PRO A 204 4.35 -4.67 -16.80
CA PRO A 204 5.48 -5.56 -17.08
C PRO A 204 6.61 -5.47 -16.06
N LEU A 205 6.71 -4.37 -15.31
CA LEU A 205 7.73 -4.14 -14.30
C LEU A 205 7.26 -4.47 -12.88
N ASN A 206 6.03 -4.97 -12.70
CA ASN A 206 5.55 -5.40 -11.38
C ASN A 206 6.49 -6.45 -10.78
N ALA A 207 7.35 -6.01 -9.85
CA ALA A 207 8.40 -6.85 -9.27
C ALA A 207 7.81 -8.07 -8.55
N SER A 208 6.74 -7.87 -7.79
CA SER A 208 6.10 -8.94 -7.00
C SER A 208 5.52 -10.02 -7.92
N ALA A 209 4.77 -9.63 -8.95
CA ALA A 209 4.18 -10.59 -9.89
C ALA A 209 5.26 -11.35 -10.68
N ASN A 210 6.32 -10.66 -11.10
CA ASN A 210 7.44 -11.31 -11.79
C ASN A 210 8.17 -12.31 -10.88
N LEU A 211 8.46 -11.97 -9.63
CA LEU A 211 9.11 -12.92 -8.70
C LEU A 211 8.23 -14.13 -8.42
N ARG A 212 6.92 -13.95 -8.28
CA ARG A 212 5.97 -15.07 -8.13
C ARG A 212 5.93 -15.99 -9.35
N LEU A 213 5.93 -15.42 -10.54
CA LEU A 213 6.03 -16.24 -11.77
C LEU A 213 7.38 -16.94 -11.88
N GLY A 214 8.47 -16.24 -11.54
CA GLY A 214 9.81 -16.82 -11.50
C GLY A 214 9.88 -18.04 -10.57
N ASP A 215 9.29 -17.95 -9.37
CA ASP A 215 9.24 -19.07 -8.42
C ASP A 215 8.36 -20.23 -8.92
N ILE A 216 7.20 -19.94 -9.53
CA ILE A 216 6.34 -20.98 -10.13
C ILE A 216 7.09 -21.72 -11.22
N TYR A 217 7.74 -21.01 -12.14
CA TYR A 217 8.50 -21.64 -13.23
C TYR A 217 9.74 -22.39 -12.72
N PHE A 218 10.44 -21.85 -11.71
CA PHE A 218 11.54 -22.55 -11.07
C PHE A 218 11.11 -23.90 -10.48
N ARG A 219 10.00 -23.94 -9.75
CA ARG A 219 9.47 -25.20 -9.17
C ARG A 219 9.05 -26.21 -10.22
N ARG A 220 8.72 -25.76 -11.43
CA ARG A 220 8.41 -26.63 -12.58
C ARG A 220 9.64 -26.98 -13.41
N ASN A 221 10.85 -26.63 -12.98
CA ASN A 221 12.11 -26.80 -13.68
C ASN A 221 12.17 -26.07 -15.04
N ASP A 222 11.33 -25.06 -15.25
CA ASP A 222 11.39 -24.18 -16.41
C ASP A 222 12.30 -22.99 -16.11
N PHE A 223 13.61 -23.27 -16.11
CA PHE A 223 14.63 -22.31 -15.69
C PHE A 223 14.74 -21.13 -16.65
N GLU A 224 14.42 -21.31 -17.93
CA GLU A 224 14.44 -20.23 -18.91
C GLU A 224 13.39 -19.16 -18.60
N ARG A 225 12.12 -19.57 -18.39
CA ARG A 225 11.07 -18.63 -18.01
C ARG A 225 11.30 -18.06 -16.61
N ALA A 226 11.77 -18.86 -15.67
CA ALA A 226 12.11 -18.41 -14.33
C ALA A 226 13.17 -17.28 -14.38
N ARG A 227 14.27 -17.50 -15.12
CA ARG A 227 15.34 -16.51 -15.33
C ARG A 227 14.80 -15.23 -15.94
N ALA A 228 14.01 -15.33 -17.02
CA ALA A 228 13.47 -14.17 -17.71
C ALA A 228 12.66 -13.25 -16.79
N HIS A 229 11.88 -13.81 -15.86
CA HIS A 229 11.11 -13.03 -14.90
C HIS A 229 11.98 -12.41 -13.80
N VAL A 230 12.91 -13.17 -13.22
CA VAL A 230 13.80 -12.68 -12.15
C VAL A 230 14.78 -11.63 -12.67
N ASP A 231 15.34 -11.85 -13.87
CA ASP A 231 16.21 -10.87 -14.54
C ASP A 231 15.52 -9.54 -14.77
N ARG A 232 14.24 -9.58 -15.16
CA ARG A 232 13.46 -8.34 -15.35
C ARG A 232 13.39 -7.53 -14.06
N VAL A 233 13.22 -8.18 -12.92
CA VAL A 233 13.22 -7.51 -11.62
C VAL A 233 14.63 -6.97 -11.31
N ASN A 234 15.64 -7.81 -11.35
CA ASN A 234 17.01 -7.45 -10.94
C ASN A 234 17.67 -6.41 -11.85
N LYS A 235 17.20 -6.23 -13.10
CA LYS A 235 17.70 -5.20 -14.03
C LYS A 235 17.02 -3.85 -13.84
N ASN A 236 15.77 -3.83 -13.36
CA ASN A 236 14.99 -2.59 -13.27
C ASN A 236 14.87 -2.05 -11.84
N TYR A 237 15.16 -2.86 -10.84
CA TYR A 237 15.10 -2.49 -9.43
C TYR A 237 16.41 -2.86 -8.74
N ASP A 238 16.63 -2.27 -7.57
CA ASP A 238 17.69 -2.72 -6.67
C ASP A 238 17.34 -4.13 -6.17
N PRO A 239 18.16 -5.17 -6.48
CA PRO A 239 17.84 -6.53 -6.15
C PRO A 239 17.63 -6.76 -4.65
N SER A 240 16.52 -7.37 -4.28
CA SER A 240 16.23 -7.80 -2.90
C SER A 240 16.92 -9.12 -2.56
N ALA A 241 16.96 -9.48 -1.27
CA ALA A 241 17.47 -10.79 -0.85
C ALA A 241 16.69 -11.93 -1.49
N GLU A 242 15.35 -11.85 -1.55
CA GLU A 242 14.47 -12.81 -2.21
C GLU A 242 14.80 -12.95 -3.70
N SER A 243 14.96 -11.84 -4.43
CA SER A 243 15.25 -11.89 -5.86
C SER A 243 16.63 -12.45 -6.18
N LEU A 244 17.65 -12.09 -5.40
CA LEU A 244 19.01 -12.65 -5.51
C LEU A 244 19.03 -14.14 -5.18
N TRP A 245 18.28 -14.54 -4.17
CA TRP A 245 18.18 -15.95 -3.77
C TRP A 245 17.50 -16.80 -4.84
N LEU A 246 16.41 -16.32 -5.40
CA LEU A 246 15.73 -17.02 -6.49
C LEU A 246 16.63 -17.10 -7.74
N ALA A 247 17.29 -16.01 -8.13
CA ALA A 247 18.27 -16.01 -9.23
C ALA A 247 19.38 -17.03 -9.00
N LEU A 248 19.98 -17.05 -7.80
CA LEU A 248 21.03 -18.00 -7.45
C LEU A 248 20.54 -19.46 -7.60
N ARG A 249 19.35 -19.77 -7.10
CA ARG A 249 18.76 -21.14 -7.19
C ARG A 249 18.52 -21.56 -8.63
N ILE A 250 18.04 -20.63 -9.48
CA ILE A 250 17.84 -20.85 -10.90
C ILE A 250 19.18 -21.19 -11.57
N GLU A 251 20.22 -20.36 -11.38
CA GLU A 251 21.52 -20.58 -12.04
C GLU A 251 22.21 -21.84 -11.54
N ARG A 252 22.09 -22.16 -10.25
CA ARG A 252 22.57 -23.42 -9.69
C ARG A 252 21.94 -24.65 -10.38
N LYS A 253 20.61 -24.63 -10.58
CA LYS A 253 19.89 -25.70 -11.26
C LYS A 253 20.15 -25.73 -12.76
N ALA A 254 20.35 -24.57 -13.38
CA ALA A 254 20.74 -24.45 -14.79
C ALA A 254 22.23 -24.81 -15.05
N GLY A 255 23.06 -24.90 -14.00
CA GLY A 255 24.47 -25.26 -14.10
C GLY A 255 25.40 -24.09 -14.38
N ASP A 256 24.92 -22.84 -14.35
CA ASP A 256 25.77 -21.64 -14.51
C ASP A 256 26.45 -21.28 -13.18
N ARG A 257 27.65 -21.84 -12.98
CA ARG A 257 28.42 -21.63 -11.75
C ARG A 257 28.96 -20.20 -11.60
N VAL A 258 29.15 -19.50 -12.70
CA VAL A 258 29.65 -18.11 -12.68
C VAL A 258 28.55 -17.17 -12.17
N ALA A 259 27.37 -17.27 -12.75
CA ALA A 259 26.20 -16.50 -12.32
C ALA A 259 25.79 -16.85 -10.88
N GLU A 260 25.74 -18.15 -10.51
CA GLU A 260 25.49 -18.62 -9.14
C GLU A 260 26.42 -17.93 -8.14
N SER A 261 27.75 -17.95 -8.41
CA SER A 261 28.75 -17.35 -7.54
C SER A 261 28.60 -15.83 -7.42
N SER A 262 28.22 -15.17 -8.53
CA SER A 262 27.96 -13.73 -8.55
C SER A 262 26.78 -13.35 -7.65
N PHE A 263 25.65 -14.06 -7.75
CA PHE A 263 24.49 -13.81 -6.89
C PHE A 263 24.77 -14.15 -5.42
N ALA A 264 25.51 -15.21 -5.14
CA ALA A 264 25.96 -15.54 -3.79
C ALA A 264 26.82 -14.44 -3.16
N ALA A 265 27.74 -13.84 -3.94
CA ALA A 265 28.57 -12.75 -3.48
C ALA A 265 27.75 -11.48 -3.21
N GLN A 266 26.77 -11.17 -4.04
CA GLN A 266 25.87 -10.05 -3.83
C GLN A 266 25.00 -10.24 -2.57
N LEU A 267 24.43 -11.42 -2.39
CA LEU A 267 23.62 -11.77 -1.22
C LEU A 267 24.45 -11.63 0.08
N ARG A 268 25.68 -12.17 0.09
CA ARG A 268 26.60 -12.04 1.23
C ARG A 268 26.94 -10.59 1.55
N ARG A 269 27.22 -9.79 0.54
CA ARG A 269 27.68 -8.40 0.72
C ARG A 269 26.56 -7.49 1.20
N ARG A 270 25.32 -7.67 0.66
CA ARG A 270 24.23 -6.74 0.85
C ARG A 270 23.24 -7.19 1.93
N TYR A 271 23.11 -8.49 2.12
CA TYR A 271 22.05 -9.10 2.94
C TYR A 271 22.59 -10.16 3.90
N ALA A 272 23.72 -9.88 4.55
CA ALA A 272 24.42 -10.81 5.44
C ALA A 272 23.57 -11.33 6.63
N ASN A 273 22.51 -10.61 6.98
CA ASN A 273 21.60 -10.97 8.08
C ASN A 273 20.23 -11.47 7.58
N SER A 274 20.06 -11.72 6.30
CA SER A 274 18.79 -12.21 5.75
C SER A 274 18.64 -13.72 5.91
N GLU A 275 17.39 -14.19 5.87
CA GLU A 275 17.08 -15.62 5.89
C GLU A 275 17.68 -16.34 4.68
N GLU A 276 17.66 -15.71 3.50
CA GLU A 276 18.20 -16.25 2.27
C GLU A 276 19.72 -16.46 2.37
N PHE A 277 20.45 -15.55 3.01
CA PHE A 277 21.87 -15.75 3.24
C PHE A 277 22.14 -16.89 4.25
N LEU A 278 21.31 -17.02 5.26
CA LEU A 278 21.39 -18.16 6.20
C LEU A 278 21.13 -19.49 5.47
N LEU A 279 20.14 -19.54 4.56
CA LEU A 279 19.87 -20.72 3.72
C LEU A 279 21.07 -21.05 2.81
N LEU A 280 21.70 -20.01 2.22
CA LEU A 280 22.93 -20.17 1.43
C LEU A 280 24.07 -20.80 2.26
N GLN A 281 24.30 -20.30 3.48
CA GLN A 281 25.35 -20.83 4.36
C GLN A 281 25.09 -22.30 4.77
N GLN A 282 23.81 -22.65 4.94
CA GLN A 282 23.40 -24.02 5.28
C GLN A 282 23.34 -24.95 4.08
N GLY A 283 23.55 -24.47 2.85
CA GLY A 283 23.43 -25.26 1.63
C GLY A 283 22.00 -25.73 1.33
N LYS A 284 20.98 -25.04 1.85
CA LYS A 284 19.56 -25.39 1.67
C LYS A 284 18.96 -24.65 0.47
N PHE A 285 19.06 -25.24 -0.69
CA PHE A 285 18.65 -24.63 -1.97
C PHE A 285 17.25 -25.06 -2.45
N GLU A 286 16.52 -25.81 -1.67
CA GLU A 286 15.18 -26.32 -2.03
C GLU A 286 14.06 -25.34 -1.71
#